data_5f2bf75726b58406612c44959d5cf676
#
_entry.id   5f2bf75726b58406612c44959d5cf676
#
_cell.length_a   1.000
_cell.length_b   1.000
_cell.length_c   1.000
_cell.angle_alpha   90.00
_cell.angle_beta   90.00
_cell.angle_gamma   90.00
#
_symmetry.space_group_name_H-M   'P 1'
#
loop_
_entity.id
_entity.type
_entity.pdbx_description
1 polymer ?
#
loop_
_entity_poly.entity_id
_entity_poly.type
_entity_poly.pdbx_seq_one_letter_code
_entity_poly.pdbx_strand_id
1 'polypeptide(L)'
;MNKNIRKVVLLMALAGFNVCAFAAPYPLGSMTCADIGKFASEAMSWRESGMKKDEALAKLDSRSFNDPVERQNLEGVLRMVFGRYGDSWTKESAGNVMRTDCEAGR
;
A
#
# COMPACT_ATOMS: atom_id res chain seq x y z
N MET A 1 -12.09 37.81 22.84
CA MET A 1 -11.95 37.65 21.39
C MET A 1 -10.92 36.61 21.02
N ASN A 2 -9.71 36.75 21.49
CA ASN A 2 -8.64 35.78 21.16
C ASN A 2 -8.92 34.38 21.67
N LYS A 3 -9.63 34.26 22.77
CA LYS A 3 -9.99 32.97 23.33
C LYS A 3 -10.90 32.17 22.41
N ASN A 4 -11.83 32.83 21.74
CA ASN A 4 -12.75 32.15 20.84
C ASN A 4 -12.03 31.63 19.60
N ILE A 5 -11.09 32.41 19.09
CA ILE A 5 -10.30 32.04 17.93
C ILE A 5 -9.45 30.80 18.24
N ARG A 6 -8.85 30.76 19.43
CA ARG A 6 -8.04 29.64 19.85
C ARG A 6 -8.87 28.35 19.97
N LYS A 7 -10.08 28.46 20.49
CA LYS A 7 -10.97 27.30 20.61
C LYS A 7 -11.32 26.73 19.24
N VAL A 8 -11.60 27.59 18.28
CA VAL A 8 -11.92 27.14 16.93
C VAL A 8 -10.75 26.42 16.29
N VAL A 9 -9.56 26.97 16.44
CA VAL A 9 -8.34 26.35 15.89
C VAL A 9 -8.10 24.96 16.50
N LEU A 10 -8.29 24.83 17.81
CA LEU A 10 -8.11 23.54 18.49
C LEU A 10 -9.09 22.49 17.99
N LEU A 11 -10.35 22.87 17.81
CA LEU A 11 -11.35 21.95 17.31
C LEU A 11 -11.03 21.44 15.90
N MET A 12 -10.56 22.35 15.04
CA MET A 12 -10.18 21.97 13.68
C MET A 12 -8.99 21.02 13.67
N ALA A 13 -8.02 21.28 14.52
CA ALA A 13 -6.84 20.41 14.62
C ALA A 13 -7.23 19.00 15.09
N LEU A 14 -8.11 18.90 16.06
CA LEU A 14 -8.58 17.60 16.56
C LEU A 14 -9.35 16.83 15.50
N ALA A 15 -10.22 17.50 14.77
CA ALA A 15 -10.99 16.86 13.71
C ALA A 15 -10.07 16.32 12.60
N GLY A 16 -9.11 17.13 12.18
CA GLY A 16 -8.15 16.71 11.17
C GLY A 16 -7.30 15.53 11.63
N PHE A 17 -6.87 15.56 12.87
CA PHE A 17 -6.07 14.48 13.44
C PHE A 17 -6.83 13.15 13.44
N ASN A 18 -8.10 13.18 13.87
CA ASN A 18 -8.91 11.97 13.93
C ASN A 18 -9.12 11.34 12.56
N VAL A 19 -9.36 12.14 11.53
CA VAL A 19 -9.53 11.65 10.16
C VAL A 19 -8.26 10.96 9.68
N CYS A 20 -7.10 11.56 9.94
CA CYS A 20 -5.83 11.00 9.50
C CYS A 20 -5.47 9.67 10.17
N ALA A 21 -5.99 9.43 11.39
CA ALA A 21 -5.63 8.25 12.18
C ALA A 21 -6.10 6.93 11.55
N PHE A 22 -7.14 6.96 10.71
CA PHE A 22 -7.74 5.75 10.14
C PHE A 22 -7.54 5.64 8.62
N ALA A 23 -6.83 6.56 8.02
CA ALA A 23 -6.61 6.54 6.58
C ALA A 23 -5.45 5.61 6.23
N ALA A 24 -5.59 4.85 5.16
CA ALA A 24 -4.47 4.12 4.58
C ALA A 24 -3.43 5.12 4.07
N PRO A 25 -2.14 4.73 3.97
CA PRO A 25 -1.08 5.64 3.52
C PRO A 25 -1.23 6.08 2.06
N TYR A 26 -2.10 5.43 1.32
CA TYR A 26 -2.35 5.72 -0.09
C TYR A 26 -3.79 5.32 -0.43
N PRO A 27 -4.36 5.86 -1.52
CA PRO A 27 -5.70 5.46 -1.94
C PRO A 27 -5.73 3.97 -2.29
N LEU A 28 -6.76 3.27 -1.83
CA LEU A 28 -6.92 1.84 -2.09
C LEU A 28 -7.84 1.55 -3.27
N GLY A 29 -8.73 2.50 -3.60
CA GLY A 29 -9.74 2.23 -4.63
C GLY A 29 -10.63 1.09 -4.17
N SER A 30 -10.80 0.08 -5.03
CA SER A 30 -11.59 -1.10 -4.71
C SER A 30 -10.82 -2.15 -3.92
N MET A 31 -9.53 -1.93 -3.66
CA MET A 31 -8.70 -2.91 -2.96
C MET A 31 -8.84 -2.80 -1.45
N THR A 32 -8.50 -3.91 -0.78
CA THR A 32 -8.33 -3.93 0.67
C THR A 32 -6.86 -4.12 1.01
N CYS A 33 -6.50 -3.89 2.28
CA CYS A 33 -5.13 -4.17 2.72
C CYS A 33 -4.79 -5.65 2.62
N ALA A 34 -5.79 -6.53 2.76
CA ALA A 34 -5.60 -7.96 2.55
C ALA A 34 -5.21 -8.24 1.09
N ASP A 35 -5.83 -7.56 0.14
CA ASP A 35 -5.48 -7.68 -1.28
C ASP A 35 -4.05 -7.25 -1.55
N ILE A 36 -3.62 -6.17 -0.91
CA ILE A 36 -2.23 -5.68 -1.02
C ILE A 36 -1.26 -6.74 -0.55
N GLY A 37 -1.51 -7.33 0.61
CA GLY A 37 -0.65 -8.38 1.16
C GLY A 37 -0.64 -9.62 0.28
N LYS A 38 -1.79 -10.02 -0.22
CA LYS A 38 -1.90 -11.18 -1.10
C LYS A 38 -1.09 -11.00 -2.38
N PHE A 39 -1.17 -9.83 -2.99
CA PHE A 39 -0.38 -9.54 -4.18
C PHE A 39 1.11 -9.50 -3.89
N ALA A 40 1.51 -8.95 -2.74
CA ALA A 40 2.92 -8.93 -2.35
C ALA A 40 3.48 -10.34 -2.26
N SER A 41 2.71 -11.26 -1.69
CA SER A 41 3.07 -12.67 -1.59
C SER A 41 3.21 -13.29 -2.98
N GLU A 42 2.27 -13.02 -3.87
CA GLU A 42 2.29 -13.49 -5.25
C GLU A 42 3.52 -12.95 -6.00
N ALA A 43 3.77 -11.65 -5.89
CA ALA A 43 4.92 -11.02 -6.55
C ALA A 43 6.24 -11.60 -6.03
N MET A 44 6.30 -11.88 -4.74
CA MET A 44 7.49 -12.48 -4.15
C MET A 44 7.71 -13.89 -4.71
N SER A 45 6.64 -14.65 -4.95
CA SER A 45 6.77 -15.96 -5.58
C SER A 45 7.33 -15.86 -6.99
N TRP A 46 6.96 -14.81 -7.72
CA TRP A 46 7.55 -14.57 -9.05
C TRP A 46 9.05 -14.31 -8.94
N ARG A 47 9.44 -13.48 -7.99
CA ARG A 47 10.85 -13.18 -7.78
C ARG A 47 11.62 -14.43 -7.40
N GLU A 48 11.09 -15.23 -6.50
CA GLU A 48 11.73 -16.47 -6.05
C GLU A 48 11.88 -17.49 -7.18
N SER A 49 10.99 -17.44 -8.17
CA SER A 49 11.09 -18.33 -9.34
C SER A 49 12.11 -17.86 -10.38
N GLY A 50 12.74 -16.71 -10.15
CA GLY A 50 13.76 -16.18 -11.05
C GLY A 50 13.24 -15.15 -12.04
N MET A 51 11.99 -14.73 -11.92
CA MET A 51 11.44 -13.69 -12.79
C MET A 51 12.14 -12.35 -12.52
N LYS A 52 12.45 -11.62 -13.57
CA LYS A 52 13.04 -10.28 -13.46
C LYS A 52 11.93 -9.24 -13.31
N LYS A 53 12.31 -8.08 -12.77
CA LYS A 53 11.35 -6.99 -12.54
C LYS A 53 10.59 -6.61 -13.81
N ASP A 54 11.29 -6.49 -14.93
CA ASP A 54 10.66 -6.11 -16.20
C ASP A 54 9.64 -7.13 -16.65
N GLU A 55 9.94 -8.41 -16.47
CA GLU A 55 9.02 -9.50 -16.79
C GLU A 55 7.80 -9.46 -15.88
N ALA A 56 8.01 -9.17 -14.61
CA ALA A 56 6.92 -9.06 -13.65
C ALA A 56 5.99 -7.88 -13.97
N LEU A 57 6.57 -6.75 -14.38
CA LEU A 57 5.79 -5.59 -14.80
C LEU A 57 4.96 -5.89 -16.03
N ALA A 58 5.55 -6.59 -17.01
CA ALA A 58 4.81 -7.01 -18.20
C ALA A 58 3.67 -7.96 -17.86
N LYS A 59 3.91 -8.88 -16.92
CA LYS A 59 2.88 -9.80 -16.45
C LYS A 59 1.75 -9.06 -15.77
N LEU A 60 2.07 -8.04 -14.97
CA LEU A 60 1.07 -7.19 -14.34
C LEU A 60 0.24 -6.44 -15.39
N ASP A 61 0.88 -5.90 -16.40
CA ASP A 61 0.20 -5.14 -17.46
C ASP A 61 -0.79 -5.97 -18.27
N SER A 62 -0.64 -7.29 -18.27
CA SER A 62 -1.55 -8.19 -18.97
C SER A 62 -2.85 -8.46 -18.17
N ARG A 63 -2.94 -7.98 -16.95
CA ARG A 63 -4.11 -8.19 -16.10
C ARG A 63 -5.19 -7.16 -16.40
N SER A 64 -6.44 -7.53 -16.07
CA SER A 64 -7.56 -6.59 -16.03
C SER A 64 -7.63 -5.98 -14.62
N PHE A 65 -7.95 -4.70 -14.55
CA PHE A 65 -8.05 -3.97 -13.30
C PHE A 65 -9.44 -3.37 -13.15
N ASN A 66 -9.93 -3.31 -11.91
CA ASN A 66 -11.23 -2.72 -11.61
C ASN A 66 -11.21 -1.19 -11.77
N ASP A 67 -10.07 -0.58 -11.49
CA ASP A 67 -9.88 0.86 -11.62
C ASP A 67 -8.39 1.19 -11.76
N PRO A 68 -8.05 2.43 -12.18
CA PRO A 68 -6.64 2.83 -12.34
C PRO A 68 -5.85 2.82 -11.03
N VAL A 69 -6.52 3.00 -9.89
CA VAL A 69 -5.86 3.01 -8.57
C VAL A 69 -5.35 1.61 -8.25
N GLU A 70 -6.12 0.57 -8.58
CA GLU A 70 -5.69 -0.81 -8.38
C GLU A 70 -4.39 -1.09 -9.11
N ARG A 71 -4.31 -0.75 -10.40
CA ARG A 71 -3.10 -0.96 -11.18
C ARG A 71 -1.90 -0.24 -10.55
N GLN A 72 -2.12 1.00 -10.15
CA GLN A 72 -1.07 1.83 -9.56
C GLN A 72 -0.54 1.22 -8.27
N ASN A 73 -1.45 0.73 -7.42
CA ASN A 73 -1.07 0.09 -6.16
C ASN A 73 -0.30 -1.20 -6.38
N LEU A 74 -0.76 -2.03 -7.31
CA LEU A 74 -0.09 -3.29 -7.60
C LEU A 74 1.30 -3.06 -8.18
N GLU A 75 1.45 -2.05 -9.05
CA GLU A 75 2.76 -1.69 -9.57
C GLU A 75 3.70 -1.26 -8.44
N GLY A 76 3.20 -0.45 -7.51
CA GLY A 76 3.98 0.00 -6.35
C GLY A 76 4.46 -1.16 -5.48
N VAL A 77 3.55 -2.10 -5.19
CA VAL A 77 3.89 -3.29 -4.42
C VAL A 77 4.95 -4.11 -5.14
N LEU A 78 4.78 -4.30 -6.44
CA LEU A 78 5.70 -5.08 -7.25
C LEU A 78 7.10 -4.46 -7.23
N ARG A 79 7.20 -3.13 -7.35
CA ARG A 79 8.48 -2.44 -7.32
C ARG A 79 9.16 -2.59 -5.96
N MET A 80 8.40 -2.63 -4.87
CA MET A 80 8.97 -2.88 -3.54
C MET A 80 9.49 -4.31 -3.42
N VAL A 81 8.70 -5.28 -3.85
CA VAL A 81 9.07 -6.70 -3.78
C VAL A 81 10.33 -6.98 -4.61
N PHE A 82 10.43 -6.39 -5.80
CA PHE A 82 11.58 -6.59 -6.68
C PHE A 82 12.72 -5.61 -6.40
N GLY A 83 12.56 -4.76 -5.40
CA GLY A 83 13.59 -3.84 -4.99
C GLY A 83 14.40 -4.39 -3.82
N ARG A 84 15.09 -3.48 -3.16
CA ARG A 84 15.98 -3.80 -2.06
C ARG A 84 15.28 -4.47 -0.89
N TYR A 85 14.05 -4.07 -0.61
CA TYR A 85 13.30 -4.62 0.52
C TYR A 85 13.03 -6.11 0.35
N GLY A 86 12.75 -6.54 -0.88
CA GLY A 86 12.46 -7.93 -1.16
C GLY A 86 13.64 -8.87 -0.99
N ASP A 87 14.86 -8.35 -0.91
CA ASP A 87 16.07 -9.19 -0.76
C ASP A 87 16.01 -10.09 0.47
N SER A 88 15.37 -9.63 1.53
CA SER A 88 15.29 -10.37 2.80
C SER A 88 13.91 -10.96 3.06
N TRP A 89 12.97 -10.82 2.13
CA TRP A 89 11.61 -11.29 2.32
C TRP A 89 11.39 -12.70 1.80
N THR A 90 10.47 -13.40 2.46
CA THR A 90 9.83 -14.61 1.93
C THR A 90 8.43 -14.24 1.44
N LYS A 91 7.73 -15.19 0.83
CA LYS A 91 6.33 -14.97 0.42
C LYS A 91 5.47 -14.55 1.60
N GLU A 92 5.61 -15.23 2.73
CA GLU A 92 4.83 -14.96 3.93
C GLU A 92 5.16 -13.59 4.50
N SER A 93 6.45 -13.28 4.64
CA SER A 93 6.86 -12.00 5.23
C SER A 93 6.51 -10.83 4.32
N ALA A 94 6.64 -10.97 3.01
CA ALA A 94 6.24 -9.94 2.06
C ALA A 94 4.76 -9.61 2.21
N GLY A 95 3.91 -10.63 2.26
CA GLY A 95 2.48 -10.45 2.45
C GLY A 95 2.14 -9.79 3.77
N ASN A 96 2.76 -10.26 4.85
CA ASN A 96 2.51 -9.71 6.18
C ASN A 96 2.96 -8.28 6.32
N VAL A 97 4.16 -7.95 5.83
CA VAL A 97 4.69 -6.58 5.91
C VAL A 97 3.80 -5.61 5.14
N MET A 98 3.47 -5.94 3.90
CA MET A 98 2.69 -5.03 3.06
C MET A 98 1.27 -4.86 3.58
N ARG A 99 0.63 -5.93 4.05
CA ARG A 99 -0.69 -5.83 4.64
C ARG A 99 -0.67 -5.01 5.93
N THR A 100 0.26 -5.31 6.83
CA THR A 100 0.37 -4.62 8.11
C THR A 100 0.65 -3.14 7.92
N ASP A 101 1.54 -2.81 7.00
CA ASP A 101 1.87 -1.41 6.71
C ASP A 101 0.65 -0.66 6.16
N CYS A 102 -0.11 -1.30 5.31
CA CYS A 102 -1.35 -0.75 4.79
C CYS A 102 -2.36 -0.50 5.92
N GLU A 103 -2.54 -1.49 6.81
CA GLU A 103 -3.49 -1.40 7.91
C GLU A 103 -3.08 -0.36 8.96
N ALA A 104 -1.80 -0.12 9.10
CA ALA A 104 -1.29 0.86 10.05
C ALA A 104 -1.53 2.31 9.62
N GLY A 105 -1.91 2.55 8.37
CA GLY A 105 -2.16 3.91 7.89
C GLY A 105 -0.89 4.72 7.68
N ARG A 106 0.21 4.09 7.37
CA ARG A 106 1.52 4.76 7.22
C ARG A 106 2.11 4.63 5.86
#